data_e185363d090ab5cdedf3797e6643fdff
#
_entry.id   e185363d090ab5cdedf3797e6643fdff
#
_cell.length_a   1.000
_cell.length_b   1.000
_cell.length_c   1.000
_cell.angle_alpha   90.00
_cell.angle_beta   90.00
_cell.angle_gamma   90.00
#
_symmetry.space_group_name_H-M   'P 1'
#
loop_
_entity.id
_entity.type
_entity.pdbx_description
1 polymer ?
#
loop_
_entity_poly.entity_id
_entity_poly.type
_entity_poly.pdbx_seq_one_letter_code
_entity_poly.pdbx_strand_id
1 'polypeptide(L)'
;MLTSKIFCGILFPMSTLNDHQENKILTQVKKVDAQHPDMTIIREAAEIIRTGGLVGFPTETVYGLGADALLPEGAKRIYAAKGRPSDNPLIVHIAEFEALDKITADIPPQAKALADAFWPGPLTMIFRKSEAVPYELSLIHI
;
A
#
# COMPACT_ATOMS: atom_id res chain seq x y z
N MET A 1 15.82 16.18 -3.89
CA MET A 1 15.44 15.98 -5.31
C MET A 1 14.50 14.80 -5.33
N LEU A 2 13.18 15.06 -5.21
CA LEU A 2 12.15 14.01 -5.18
C LEU A 2 12.02 13.42 -6.58
N THR A 3 12.55 12.23 -6.78
CA THR A 3 12.26 11.45 -7.98
C THR A 3 10.83 10.94 -7.86
N SER A 4 9.97 11.61 -8.59
CA SER A 4 8.57 11.34 -8.78
C SER A 4 8.32 9.88 -9.17
N LYS A 5 7.78 9.07 -8.25
CA LYS A 5 7.14 7.82 -8.62
C LYS A 5 5.67 8.08 -8.93
N ILE A 6 5.34 7.76 -10.12
CA ILE A 6 4.11 7.92 -10.88
C ILE A 6 2.98 7.14 -10.24
N PHE A 7 1.86 7.81 -9.98
CA PHE A 7 0.60 7.15 -9.64
C PHE A 7 -0.41 7.37 -10.76
N CYS A 8 -0.68 6.33 -11.54
CA CYS A 8 -1.92 6.22 -12.30
C CYS A 8 -2.83 5.30 -11.49
N GLY A 9 -3.87 5.83 -10.85
CA GLY A 9 -4.65 5.07 -9.89
C GLY A 9 -6.00 4.65 -10.42
N ILE A 10 -6.39 3.41 -10.16
CA ILE A 10 -7.78 2.96 -10.21
C ILE A 10 -8.32 3.03 -8.80
N LEU A 11 -9.30 3.89 -8.54
CA LEU A 11 -9.91 4.11 -7.24
C LEU A 11 -11.20 3.30 -7.09
N PHE A 12 -11.31 2.52 -6.01
CA PHE A 12 -12.54 1.80 -5.64
C PHE A 12 -13.22 2.50 -4.47
N PRO A 13 -14.35 3.18 -4.62
CA PRO A 13 -15.15 3.57 -3.48
C PRO A 13 -15.86 2.34 -2.91
N MET A 14 -15.72 2.10 -1.62
CA MET A 14 -16.52 1.10 -0.92
C MET A 14 -17.84 1.71 -0.44
N SER A 15 -18.96 1.16 -0.91
CA SER A 15 -20.22 1.25 -0.19
C SER A 15 -20.29 0.14 0.87
N THR A 16 -20.77 0.50 2.06
CA THR A 16 -21.04 -0.38 3.18
C THR A 16 -21.92 -1.56 2.76
N LEU A 17 -21.54 -2.75 3.18
CA LEU A 17 -22.33 -3.97 3.04
C LEU A 17 -23.70 -3.79 3.72
N ASN A 18 -24.74 -3.69 2.93
CA ASN A 18 -26.10 -3.98 3.33
C ASN A 18 -26.71 -4.93 2.31
N ASP A 19 -27.43 -5.93 2.84
CA ASP A 19 -27.98 -7.09 2.18
C ASP A 19 -28.81 -6.79 0.91
N HIS A 20 -28.65 -7.68 -0.10
CA HIS A 20 -29.55 -7.88 -1.24
C HIS A 20 -29.71 -6.78 -2.31
N GLN A 21 -28.61 -6.11 -2.69
CA GLN A 21 -28.53 -5.51 -4.05
C GLN A 21 -27.13 -5.80 -4.62
N GLU A 22 -27.04 -6.14 -5.89
CA GLU A 22 -25.80 -6.21 -6.66
C GLU A 22 -25.06 -4.86 -6.51
N ASN A 23 -24.14 -4.78 -5.55
CA ASN A 23 -23.32 -3.59 -5.33
C ASN A 23 -22.36 -3.45 -6.51
N LYS A 24 -22.78 -2.70 -7.51
CA LYS A 24 -21.93 -2.28 -8.62
C LYS A 24 -20.80 -1.42 -8.06
N ILE A 25 -19.64 -2.03 -7.91
CA ILE A 25 -18.42 -1.30 -7.52
C ILE A 25 -18.12 -0.30 -8.63
N LEU A 26 -18.24 0.98 -8.33
CA LEU A 26 -17.88 2.07 -9.26
C LEU A 26 -16.41 2.37 -9.10
N THR A 27 -15.60 1.80 -10.00
CA THR A 27 -14.17 2.13 -10.08
C THR A 27 -14.01 3.48 -10.78
N GLN A 28 -13.35 4.42 -10.12
CA GLN A 28 -12.92 5.67 -10.76
C GLN A 28 -11.51 5.51 -11.33
N VAL A 29 -11.33 5.83 -12.60
CA VAL A 29 -10.02 5.83 -13.24
C VAL A 29 -9.58 7.28 -13.43
N LYS A 30 -8.44 7.65 -12.85
CA LYS A 30 -7.84 8.98 -13.00
C LYS A 30 -6.49 8.87 -13.67
N LYS A 31 -6.26 9.68 -14.69
CA LYS A 31 -4.99 9.74 -15.39
C LYS A 31 -4.11 10.78 -14.70
N VAL A 32 -2.90 10.38 -14.35
CA VAL A 32 -1.90 11.23 -13.68
C VAL A 32 -0.65 11.29 -14.54
N ASP A 33 -0.13 12.48 -14.76
CA ASP A 33 1.14 12.69 -15.44
C ASP A 33 2.30 12.23 -14.55
N ALA A 34 3.23 11.53 -15.14
CA ALA A 34 4.39 10.96 -14.45
C ALA A 34 5.40 11.99 -13.98
N GLN A 35 5.58 13.02 -14.77
CA GLN A 35 6.58 14.06 -14.54
C GLN A 35 6.02 15.19 -13.66
N HIS A 36 4.72 15.46 -13.82
CA HIS A 36 4.00 16.55 -13.14
C HIS A 36 2.68 16.01 -12.57
N PRO A 37 2.72 15.22 -11.48
CA PRO A 37 1.52 14.64 -10.91
C PRO A 37 0.59 15.71 -10.35
N ASP A 38 -0.71 15.60 -10.67
CA ASP A 38 -1.73 16.45 -10.06
C ASP A 38 -1.89 16.06 -8.59
N MET A 39 -1.45 16.96 -7.71
CA MET A 39 -1.48 16.75 -6.26
C MET A 39 -2.89 16.66 -5.69
N THR A 40 -3.91 17.13 -6.41
CA THR A 40 -5.30 16.97 -6.01
C THR A 40 -5.70 15.50 -6.10
N ILE A 41 -5.37 14.84 -7.22
CA ILE A 41 -5.62 13.41 -7.42
C ILE A 41 -4.84 12.56 -6.41
N ILE A 42 -3.58 12.95 -6.13
CA ILE A 42 -2.76 12.24 -5.14
C ILE A 42 -3.37 12.34 -3.73
N ARG A 43 -3.88 13.51 -3.32
CA ARG A 43 -4.56 13.69 -2.03
C ARG A 43 -5.86 12.91 -1.95
N GLU A 44 -6.65 12.88 -3.01
CA GLU A 44 -7.86 12.05 -3.08
C GLU A 44 -7.52 10.56 -2.89
N ALA A 45 -6.48 10.07 -3.57
CA ALA A 45 -6.01 8.70 -3.44
C ALA A 45 -5.53 8.39 -2.00
N ALA A 46 -4.77 9.31 -1.41
CA ALA A 46 -4.31 9.18 -0.02
C ALA A 46 -5.49 9.15 0.97
N GLU A 47 -6.53 9.97 0.75
CA GLU A 47 -7.72 9.97 1.59
C GLU A 47 -8.49 8.65 1.49
N ILE A 48 -8.59 8.07 0.30
CA ILE A 48 -9.22 6.76 0.11
C ILE A 48 -8.48 5.68 0.89
N ILE A 49 -7.15 5.64 0.82
CA ILE A 49 -6.33 4.70 1.61
C ILE A 49 -6.56 4.93 3.11
N ARG A 50 -6.51 6.17 3.56
CA ARG A 50 -6.64 6.54 4.97
C ARG A 50 -8.01 6.18 5.55
N THR A 51 -9.06 6.23 4.74
CA THR A 51 -10.43 5.80 5.11
C THR A 51 -10.67 4.30 4.90
N GLY A 52 -9.61 3.53 4.61
CA GLY A 52 -9.65 2.08 4.47
C GLY A 52 -10.07 1.59 3.08
N GLY A 53 -10.08 2.46 2.06
CA GLY A 53 -10.32 2.07 0.67
C GLY A 53 -9.11 1.45 0.00
N LEU A 54 -9.27 1.09 -1.27
CA LEU A 54 -8.23 0.51 -2.11
C LEU A 54 -7.86 1.48 -3.24
N VAL A 55 -6.57 1.55 -3.56
CA VAL A 55 -6.04 2.32 -4.68
C VAL A 55 -5.17 1.44 -5.55
N GLY A 56 -5.47 1.36 -6.84
CA GLY A 56 -4.58 0.79 -7.84
C GLY A 56 -3.54 1.81 -8.28
N PHE A 57 -2.29 1.41 -8.41
CA PHE A 57 -1.20 2.28 -8.85
C PHE A 57 -0.21 1.54 -9.75
N PRO A 58 0.44 2.21 -10.70
CA PRO A 58 1.46 1.60 -11.55
C PRO A 58 2.74 1.36 -10.76
N THR A 59 3.44 0.30 -11.16
CA THR A 59 4.80 -0.01 -10.69
C THR A 59 5.74 -0.16 -11.89
N GLU A 60 6.95 -0.58 -11.65
CA GLU A 60 7.94 -0.84 -12.72
C GLU A 60 7.51 -1.99 -13.66
N THR A 61 6.65 -2.88 -13.19
CA THR A 61 6.27 -4.09 -13.92
C THR A 61 4.77 -4.20 -14.18
N VAL A 62 3.96 -4.19 -13.12
CA VAL A 62 2.50 -4.36 -13.17
C VAL A 62 1.81 -3.36 -12.26
N TYR A 63 0.48 -3.26 -12.34
CA TYR A 63 -0.27 -2.45 -11.40
C TYR A 63 -0.27 -3.08 -10.00
N GLY A 64 0.06 -2.26 -8.99
CA GLY A 64 -0.10 -2.57 -7.59
C GLY A 64 -1.51 -2.26 -7.10
N LEU A 65 -1.94 -2.92 -6.04
CA LEU A 65 -3.17 -2.59 -5.30
C LEU A 65 -2.78 -2.31 -3.85
N GLY A 66 -3.04 -1.10 -3.40
CA GLY A 66 -2.64 -0.61 -2.08
C GLY A 66 -3.81 -0.32 -1.17
N ALA A 67 -3.55 -0.46 0.11
CA ALA A 67 -4.42 -0.10 1.23
C ALA A 67 -3.55 0.41 2.38
N ASP A 68 -4.17 0.90 3.45
CA ASP A 68 -3.45 1.26 4.67
C ASP A 68 -2.91 -0.02 5.36
N ALA A 69 -1.59 -0.07 5.49
CA ALA A 69 -0.89 -1.20 6.10
C ALA A 69 -1.11 -1.31 7.62
N LEU A 70 -1.56 -0.27 8.28
CA LEU A 70 -1.85 -0.25 9.72
C LEU A 70 -3.28 -0.66 10.05
N LEU A 71 -4.14 -0.81 9.04
CA LEU A 71 -5.52 -1.27 9.21
C LEU A 71 -5.67 -2.75 8.84
N PRO A 72 -6.09 -3.63 9.77
CA PRO A 72 -6.32 -5.06 9.48
C PRO A 72 -7.23 -5.30 8.30
N GLU A 73 -8.28 -4.49 8.16
CA GLU A 73 -9.24 -4.57 7.07
C GLU A 73 -8.63 -4.22 5.70
N GLY A 74 -7.55 -3.44 5.66
CA GLY A 74 -6.84 -3.10 4.43
C GLY A 74 -6.28 -4.35 3.74
N ALA A 75 -5.57 -5.20 4.50
CA ALA A 75 -5.04 -6.46 3.99
C ALA A 75 -6.15 -7.40 3.51
N LYS A 76 -7.21 -7.61 4.30
CA LYS A 76 -8.37 -8.43 3.94
C LYS A 76 -9.03 -7.99 2.63
N ARG A 77 -9.17 -6.69 2.44
CA ARG A 77 -9.75 -6.11 1.22
C ARG A 77 -8.88 -6.37 -0.01
N ILE A 78 -7.54 -6.26 0.12
CA ILE A 78 -6.63 -6.58 -0.98
C ILE A 78 -6.78 -8.05 -1.40
N TYR A 79 -6.79 -8.98 -0.43
CA TYR A 79 -6.97 -10.40 -0.74
C TYR A 79 -8.32 -10.68 -1.39
N ALA A 80 -9.40 -10.12 -0.84
CA ALA A 80 -10.74 -10.27 -1.41
C ALA A 80 -10.82 -9.73 -2.84
N ALA A 81 -10.29 -8.54 -3.10
CA ALA A 81 -10.30 -7.93 -4.43
C ALA A 81 -9.47 -8.70 -5.46
N LYS A 82 -8.37 -9.33 -5.04
CA LYS A 82 -7.50 -10.13 -5.92
C LYS A 82 -7.98 -11.57 -6.07
N GLY A 83 -8.94 -12.04 -5.29
CA GLY A 83 -9.34 -13.45 -5.25
C GLY A 83 -8.20 -14.38 -4.86
N ARG A 84 -7.24 -13.89 -4.11
CA ARG A 84 -6.08 -14.67 -3.67
C ARG A 84 -6.29 -15.23 -2.28
N PRO A 85 -5.82 -16.48 -2.03
CA PRO A 85 -5.65 -16.96 -0.65
C PRO A 85 -4.75 -16.01 0.14
N SER A 86 -5.00 -15.90 1.43
CA SER A 86 -4.23 -15.03 2.34
C SER A 86 -2.86 -15.61 2.76
N ASP A 87 -2.29 -16.51 1.98
CA ASP A 87 -1.02 -17.20 2.24
C ASP A 87 0.22 -16.46 1.70
N ASN A 88 0.04 -15.41 0.91
CA ASN A 88 1.12 -14.58 0.38
C ASN A 88 1.21 -13.26 1.14
N PRO A 89 2.34 -12.93 1.79
CA PRO A 89 2.50 -11.68 2.53
C PRO A 89 2.37 -10.47 1.60
N LEU A 90 1.91 -9.36 2.18
CA LEU A 90 1.87 -8.07 1.51
C LEU A 90 3.14 -7.27 1.82
N ILE A 91 3.65 -6.56 0.82
CA ILE A 91 4.83 -5.71 0.97
C ILE A 91 4.39 -4.31 1.37
N VAL A 92 4.92 -3.81 2.48
CA VAL A 92 4.66 -2.42 2.93
C VAL A 92 5.55 -1.47 2.14
N HIS A 93 4.95 -0.45 1.53
CA HIS A 93 5.65 0.64 0.88
C HIS A 93 5.72 1.83 1.82
N ILE A 94 6.90 2.40 1.99
CA ILE A 94 7.15 3.59 2.80
C ILE A 94 7.71 4.71 1.93
N ALA A 95 7.39 5.95 2.28
CA ALA A 95 7.90 7.13 1.59
C ALA A 95 9.22 7.64 2.21
N GLU A 96 9.40 7.43 3.52
CA GLU A 96 10.53 7.94 4.30
C GLU A 96 11.07 6.84 5.21
N PHE A 97 12.39 6.86 5.45
CA PHE A 97 13.08 5.84 6.26
C PHE A 97 12.52 5.79 7.70
N GLU A 98 12.19 6.94 8.26
CA GLU A 98 11.67 7.10 9.61
C GLU A 98 10.32 6.39 9.84
N ALA A 99 9.62 6.05 8.77
CA ALA A 99 8.39 5.25 8.88
C ALA A 99 8.67 3.84 9.44
N LEU A 100 9.90 3.33 9.31
CA LEU A 100 10.31 2.05 9.88
C LEU A 100 10.18 2.02 11.41
N ASP A 101 10.43 3.14 12.10
CA ASP A 101 10.34 3.22 13.57
C ASP A 101 8.97 2.82 14.11
N LYS A 102 7.91 2.99 13.29
CA LYS A 102 6.54 2.62 13.66
C LYS A 102 6.21 1.17 13.36
N ILE A 103 6.77 0.63 12.28
CA ILE A 103 6.34 -0.66 11.72
C ILE A 103 7.29 -1.80 12.01
N THR A 104 8.50 -1.52 12.52
CA THR A 104 9.50 -2.53 12.86
C THR A 104 9.78 -2.57 14.36
N ALA A 105 10.17 -3.73 14.87
CA ALA A 105 10.57 -3.90 16.27
C ALA A 105 12.00 -3.41 16.52
N ASP A 106 12.86 -3.53 15.51
CA ASP A 106 14.26 -3.11 15.55
C ASP A 106 14.78 -2.82 14.14
N ILE A 107 15.73 -1.90 14.04
CA ILE A 107 16.36 -1.51 12.77
C ILE A 107 17.87 -1.71 12.91
N PRO A 108 18.43 -2.80 12.36
CA PRO A 108 19.87 -3.03 12.41
C PRO A 108 20.65 -1.97 11.60
N PRO A 109 21.87 -1.60 12.00
CA PRO A 109 22.68 -0.61 11.28
C PRO A 109 22.90 -0.93 9.79
N GLN A 110 22.96 -2.22 9.45
CA GLN A 110 23.09 -2.68 8.07
C GLN A 110 21.88 -2.32 7.20
N ALA A 111 20.69 -2.31 7.79
CA ALA A 111 19.47 -1.93 7.08
C ALA A 111 19.51 -0.44 6.68
N LYS A 112 20.02 0.43 7.57
CA LYS A 112 20.21 1.84 7.22
C LYS A 112 21.20 2.00 6.07
N ALA A 113 22.33 1.32 6.10
CA ALA A 113 23.33 1.40 5.03
C ALA A 113 22.76 0.91 3.67
N LEU A 114 21.94 -0.14 3.68
CA LEU A 114 21.26 -0.62 2.48
C LEU A 114 20.20 0.36 1.99
N ALA A 115 19.43 0.96 2.88
CA ALA A 115 18.45 1.98 2.52
C ALA A 115 19.13 3.22 1.92
N ASP A 116 20.19 3.71 2.53
CA ASP A 116 20.95 4.87 2.03
C ASP A 116 21.55 4.62 0.63
N ALA A 117 21.89 3.35 0.32
CA ALA A 117 22.48 2.99 -0.97
C ALA A 117 21.40 2.71 -2.07
N PHE A 118 20.25 2.16 -1.73
CA PHE A 118 19.30 1.61 -2.69
C PHE A 118 17.90 2.24 -2.64
N TRP A 119 17.54 3.01 -1.63
CA TRP A 119 16.29 3.74 -1.54
C TRP A 119 16.45 5.22 -1.94
N PRO A 120 15.50 5.81 -2.63
CA PRO A 120 14.28 5.18 -3.16
C PRO A 120 14.57 4.18 -4.29
N GLY A 121 14.00 2.99 -4.21
CA GLY A 121 14.23 1.93 -5.20
C GLY A 121 13.47 0.65 -4.86
N PRO A 122 13.60 -0.39 -5.71
CA PRO A 122 12.83 -1.63 -5.58
C PRO A 122 13.41 -2.63 -4.57
N LEU A 123 14.30 -2.20 -3.67
CA LEU A 123 14.83 -3.06 -2.62
C LEU A 123 13.77 -3.30 -1.55
N THR A 124 13.39 -4.56 -1.36
CA THR A 124 12.56 -5.01 -0.24
C THR A 124 13.45 -5.59 0.86
N MET A 125 13.26 -5.13 2.09
CA MET A 125 13.93 -5.66 3.28
C MET A 125 12.90 -6.29 4.22
N ILE A 126 13.30 -7.37 4.89
CA ILE A 126 12.45 -8.09 5.86
C ILE A 126 12.88 -7.71 7.27
N PHE A 127 11.93 -7.26 8.09
CA PHE A 127 12.13 -6.88 9.47
C PHE A 127 11.16 -7.64 10.40
N ARG A 128 11.51 -7.72 11.67
CA ARG A 128 10.54 -8.09 12.70
C ARG A 128 9.53 -6.96 12.80
N LYS A 129 8.23 -7.30 12.65
CA LYS A 129 7.16 -6.31 12.75
C LYS A 129 7.02 -5.77 14.18
N SER A 130 6.63 -4.51 14.32
CA SER A 130 6.13 -3.95 15.57
C SER A 130 4.70 -4.43 15.85
N GLU A 131 4.19 -4.11 17.04
CA GLU A 131 2.79 -4.38 17.40
C GLU A 131 1.80 -3.54 16.60
N ALA A 132 2.24 -2.41 16.04
CA ALA A 132 1.39 -1.55 15.22
C ALA A 132 1.00 -2.19 13.87
N VAL A 133 1.77 -3.15 13.39
CA VAL A 133 1.49 -3.85 12.12
C VAL A 133 0.54 -5.02 12.39
N PRO A 134 -0.65 -5.03 11.76
CA PRO A 134 -1.61 -6.12 11.92
C PRO A 134 -1.04 -7.48 11.52
N TYR A 135 -1.57 -8.51 12.16
CA TYR A 135 -1.13 -9.89 11.89
C TYR A 135 -1.48 -10.32 10.46
N GLU A 136 -2.62 -9.86 9.94
CA GLU A 136 -3.09 -10.15 8.60
C GLU A 136 -2.14 -9.71 7.49
N LEU A 137 -1.24 -8.77 7.78
CA LEU A 137 -0.26 -8.30 6.81
C LEU A 137 0.95 -9.22 6.74
N SER A 138 1.38 -9.75 7.86
CA SER A 138 2.66 -10.48 7.97
C SER A 138 2.59 -11.95 7.64
N LEU A 139 1.44 -12.60 7.79
CA LEU A 139 1.08 -13.99 7.45
C LEU A 139 2.16 -15.07 7.64
N ILE A 140 3.22 -14.80 8.38
CA ILE A 140 4.21 -15.81 8.69
C ILE A 140 3.77 -16.51 9.97
N HIS A 141 3.13 -17.65 9.80
CA HIS A 141 3.02 -18.64 10.84
C HIS A 141 4.39 -19.30 11.01
N ILE A 142 5.17 -18.82 11.94
CA ILE A 142 6.30 -19.55 12.47
C ILE A 142 5.98 -19.87 13.92
#